data_775762973dd968d4c403de2efcd8b09c
#
_entry.id   775762973dd968d4c403de2efcd8b09c
#
_cell.length_a   1.000
_cell.length_b   1.000
_cell.length_c   1.000
_cell.angle_alpha   90.00
_cell.angle_beta   90.00
_cell.angle_gamma   90.00
#
_symmetry.space_group_name_H-M   'P 1'
#
loop_
_entity.id
_entity.type
_entity.pdbx_description
1 polymer ?
#
loop_
_entity_poly.entity_id
_entity_poly.type
_entity_poly.pdbx_seq_one_letter_code
_entity_poly.pdbx_strand_id
1 'polypeptide(L)'
;MSHHNATPLEERFFLFEQQEVTVHDFESLGVILDIGGGGEGIIGILKGEKVIAIDARKEELEEAADGPLKIIMDARDLQFLDGTFNTVTAFFCLMYLKSKPDYEEVFAEACRVLKPGGQFLIWDVSVPQRPKGEERNYLVLVAVTVKDRVVDTGYGQPWPEEEHNLAFYSDLAEKSGFQVMERREDGQTFFLQLQKP
;
A
#
# COMPACT_ATOMS: atom_id res chain seq x y z
N MET A 1 14.46 12.94 36.61
CA MET A 1 13.93 12.02 35.58
C MET A 1 12.59 12.59 35.14
N SER A 2 12.56 13.33 34.04
CA SER A 2 11.34 13.94 33.51
C SER A 2 10.62 12.84 32.69
N HIS A 3 9.55 12.30 33.25
CA HIS A 3 8.59 11.53 32.47
C HIS A 3 7.95 12.49 31.47
N HIS A 4 8.38 12.46 30.22
CA HIS A 4 7.62 13.02 29.13
C HIS A 4 6.39 12.09 28.99
N ASN A 5 5.26 12.50 29.57
CA ASN A 5 3.98 11.91 29.24
C ASN A 5 3.72 12.20 27.75
N ALA A 6 3.89 11.21 26.90
CA ALA A 6 3.48 11.34 25.51
C ALA A 6 1.97 11.61 25.47
N THR A 7 1.54 12.60 24.70
CA THR A 7 0.13 12.88 24.48
C THR A 7 -0.56 11.61 23.93
N PRO A 8 -1.69 11.19 24.50
CA PRO A 8 -2.41 10.02 23.99
C PRO A 8 -2.71 10.12 22.49
N LEU A 9 -2.72 8.97 21.81
CA LEU A 9 -2.96 8.93 20.35
C LEU A 9 -4.31 9.56 19.98
N GLU A 10 -5.33 9.34 20.80
CA GLU A 10 -6.69 9.88 20.59
C GLU A 10 -6.75 11.40 20.65
N GLU A 11 -5.82 12.06 21.33
CA GLU A 11 -5.73 13.51 21.36
C GLU A 11 -5.05 14.07 20.10
N ARG A 12 -4.21 13.26 19.44
CA ARG A 12 -3.43 13.65 18.27
C ARG A 12 -4.07 13.26 16.96
N PHE A 13 -4.81 12.13 16.96
CA PHE A 13 -5.38 11.53 15.76
C PHE A 13 -6.84 11.16 15.97
N PHE A 14 -7.60 11.18 14.87
CA PHE A 14 -8.86 10.46 14.79
C PHE A 14 -8.51 8.98 14.56
N LEU A 15 -8.81 8.15 15.55
CA LEU A 15 -8.50 6.72 15.47
C LEU A 15 -9.65 5.96 14.83
N PHE A 16 -9.34 5.17 13.81
CA PHE A 16 -10.23 4.09 13.39
C PHE A 16 -10.09 2.90 14.34
N GLU A 17 -11.08 2.01 14.37
CA GLU A 17 -10.93 0.73 15.08
C GLU A 17 -9.71 -0.03 14.52
N GLN A 18 -9.02 -0.75 15.40
CA GLN A 18 -7.88 -1.55 14.97
C GLN A 18 -8.33 -2.62 13.97
N GLN A 19 -7.57 -2.75 12.89
CA GLN A 19 -7.83 -3.70 11.81
C GLN A 19 -6.89 -4.90 11.93
N GLU A 20 -7.38 -6.07 11.54
CA GLU A 20 -6.58 -7.28 11.42
C GLU A 20 -6.46 -7.66 9.94
N VAL A 21 -5.25 -7.77 9.43
CA VAL A 21 -4.98 -8.11 8.02
C VAL A 21 -4.11 -9.34 7.95
N THR A 22 -4.58 -10.38 7.28
CA THR A 22 -3.76 -11.56 6.98
C THR A 22 -3.29 -11.52 5.53
N VAL A 23 -1.98 -11.47 5.34
CA VAL A 23 -1.36 -11.56 4.02
C VAL A 23 -0.96 -13.00 3.75
N HIS A 24 -1.83 -13.70 3.02
CA HIS A 24 -1.56 -15.05 2.56
C HIS A 24 -0.49 -15.07 1.47
N ASP A 25 0.21 -16.20 1.37
CA ASP A 25 1.15 -16.41 0.27
C ASP A 25 0.39 -16.45 -1.06
N PHE A 26 0.96 -15.86 -2.09
CA PHE A 26 0.39 -15.79 -3.43
C PHE A 26 1.41 -16.27 -4.47
N GLU A 27 0.91 -16.81 -5.57
CA GLU A 27 1.76 -17.23 -6.65
C GLU A 27 2.33 -16.01 -7.39
N SER A 28 3.64 -16.05 -7.65
CA SER A 28 4.32 -15.05 -8.46
C SER A 28 5.40 -15.72 -9.31
N LEU A 29 5.44 -15.37 -10.57
CA LEU A 29 6.49 -15.79 -11.48
C LEU A 29 7.59 -14.72 -11.51
N GLY A 30 8.84 -15.12 -11.23
CA GLY A 30 9.99 -14.21 -11.26
C GLY A 30 10.01 -13.20 -10.12
N VAL A 31 10.49 -11.99 -10.43
CA VAL A 31 10.69 -10.89 -9.49
C VAL A 31 9.38 -10.10 -9.32
N ILE A 32 9.10 -9.70 -8.09
CA ILE A 32 7.96 -8.87 -7.68
C ILE A 32 8.45 -7.45 -7.53
N LEU A 33 7.73 -6.47 -8.07
CA LEU A 33 7.91 -5.07 -7.72
C LEU A 33 6.96 -4.73 -6.57
N ASP A 34 7.50 -4.27 -5.44
CA ASP A 34 6.73 -3.83 -4.28
C ASP A 34 6.78 -2.31 -4.16
N ILE A 35 5.67 -1.65 -4.49
CA ILE A 35 5.51 -0.19 -4.42
C ILE A 35 5.24 0.18 -2.96
N GLY A 36 6.04 1.12 -2.42
CA GLY A 36 6.00 1.49 -1.01
C GLY A 36 6.48 0.34 -0.10
N GLY A 37 7.44 -0.46 -0.57
CA GLY A 37 7.96 -1.62 0.16
C GLY A 37 8.94 -1.27 1.27
N GLY A 38 8.93 -0.02 1.76
CA GLY A 38 9.65 0.44 2.95
C GLY A 38 8.95 0.10 4.26
N GLY A 39 9.38 0.72 5.37
CA GLY A 39 8.81 0.53 6.71
C GLY A 39 8.82 -0.93 7.15
N GLU A 40 7.65 -1.50 7.44
CA GLU A 40 7.52 -2.89 7.86
C GLU A 40 7.93 -3.90 6.79
N GLY A 41 7.89 -3.52 5.51
CA GLY A 41 8.30 -4.34 4.38
C GLY A 41 7.57 -5.69 4.30
N ILE A 42 6.26 -5.70 4.49
CA ILE A 42 5.41 -6.90 4.63
C ILE A 42 5.60 -7.88 3.46
N ILE A 43 5.61 -7.38 2.24
CA ILE A 43 5.81 -8.23 1.06
C ILE A 43 7.26 -8.76 1.01
N GLY A 44 8.22 -7.96 1.46
CA GLY A 44 9.61 -8.38 1.65
C GLY A 44 9.74 -9.53 2.67
N ILE A 45 9.04 -9.45 3.81
CA ILE A 45 8.97 -10.54 4.80
C ILE A 45 8.39 -11.80 4.14
N LEU A 46 7.35 -11.65 3.32
CA LEU A 46 6.67 -12.78 2.69
C LEU A 46 7.53 -13.46 1.62
N LYS A 47 8.17 -12.69 0.74
CA LYS A 47 8.78 -13.16 -0.51
C LYS A 47 10.32 -13.06 -0.55
N GLY A 48 10.94 -12.32 0.38
CA GLY A 48 12.40 -12.22 0.51
C GLY A 48 13.09 -11.67 -0.74
N GLU A 49 14.15 -12.34 -1.18
CA GLU A 49 14.98 -11.93 -2.32
C GLU A 49 14.25 -11.86 -3.67
N LYS A 50 13.02 -12.36 -3.75
CA LYS A 50 12.18 -12.22 -4.96
C LYS A 50 11.61 -10.81 -5.14
N VAL A 51 11.79 -9.91 -4.16
CA VAL A 51 11.20 -8.59 -4.14
C VAL A 51 12.22 -7.53 -4.51
N ILE A 52 11.82 -6.62 -5.39
CA ILE A 52 12.40 -5.29 -5.53
C ILE A 52 11.45 -4.35 -4.81
N ALA A 53 11.86 -3.86 -3.65
CA ALA A 53 11.11 -2.90 -2.85
C ALA A 53 11.52 -1.49 -3.27
N ILE A 54 10.54 -0.68 -3.67
CA ILE A 54 10.75 0.74 -3.94
C ILE A 54 10.00 1.61 -2.94
N ASP A 55 10.60 2.71 -2.57
CA ASP A 55 9.97 3.76 -1.78
C ASP A 55 10.59 5.11 -2.14
N ALA A 56 9.81 6.19 -2.08
CA ALA A 56 10.32 7.54 -2.31
C ALA A 56 11.19 8.04 -1.14
N ARG A 57 11.06 7.45 0.03
CA ARG A 57 11.79 7.80 1.25
C ARG A 57 12.84 6.75 1.57
N LYS A 58 14.09 7.20 1.64
CA LYS A 58 15.25 6.36 1.95
C LYS A 58 15.11 5.70 3.33
N GLU A 59 14.65 6.47 4.31
CA GLU A 59 14.53 6.06 5.70
C GLU A 59 13.61 4.84 5.84
N GLU A 60 12.50 4.81 5.13
CA GLU A 60 11.58 3.67 5.11
C GLU A 60 12.25 2.40 4.57
N LEU A 61 13.06 2.53 3.51
CA LEU A 61 13.80 1.38 2.97
C LEU A 61 14.89 0.90 3.92
N GLU A 62 15.50 1.79 4.70
CA GLU A 62 16.50 1.43 5.70
C GLU A 62 15.89 0.67 6.89
N GLU A 63 14.64 0.96 7.24
CA GLU A 63 13.89 0.28 8.31
C GLU A 63 13.38 -1.10 7.89
N ALA A 64 13.05 -1.28 6.60
CA ALA A 64 12.52 -2.54 6.08
C ALA A 64 13.52 -3.71 6.27
N ALA A 65 12.97 -4.92 6.47
CA ALA A 65 13.74 -6.13 6.67
C ALA A 65 14.70 -6.43 5.51
N ASP A 66 15.79 -7.14 5.81
CA ASP A 66 16.73 -7.63 4.79
C ASP A 66 16.08 -8.72 3.90
N GLY A 67 16.64 -8.85 2.70
CA GLY A 67 16.21 -9.82 1.69
C GLY A 67 15.85 -9.14 0.36
N PRO A 68 14.89 -8.19 0.31
CA PRO A 68 14.59 -7.44 -0.90
C PRO A 68 15.75 -6.59 -1.42
N LEU A 69 15.82 -6.43 -2.73
CA LEU A 69 16.59 -5.33 -3.32
C LEU A 69 15.82 -4.02 -3.08
N LYS A 70 16.45 -3.05 -2.41
CA LYS A 70 15.84 -1.79 -2.01
C LYS A 70 16.29 -0.66 -2.93
N ILE A 71 15.34 0.07 -3.54
CA ILE A 71 15.63 1.15 -4.50
C ILE A 71 14.79 2.38 -4.13
N ILE A 72 15.45 3.54 -3.94
CA ILE A 72 14.75 4.82 -3.79
C ILE A 72 14.18 5.19 -5.14
N MET A 73 12.86 5.24 -5.25
CA MET A 73 12.17 5.50 -6.52
C MET A 73 10.76 6.05 -6.28
N ASP A 74 10.32 6.97 -7.11
CA ASP A 74 8.94 7.45 -7.13
C ASP A 74 8.08 6.48 -7.96
N ALA A 75 6.98 6.02 -7.39
CA ALA A 75 6.07 5.09 -8.07
C ALA A 75 5.31 5.74 -9.26
N ARG A 76 5.32 7.07 -9.37
CA ARG A 76 4.73 7.83 -10.47
C ARG A 76 5.62 7.87 -11.71
N ASP A 77 6.90 7.51 -11.56
CA ASP A 77 7.90 7.51 -12.65
C ASP A 77 8.86 6.33 -12.46
N LEU A 78 8.38 5.13 -12.79
CA LEU A 78 9.13 3.89 -12.61
C LEU A 78 10.24 3.77 -13.66
N GLN A 79 11.49 3.68 -13.22
CA GLN A 79 12.66 3.55 -14.08
C GLN A 79 12.91 2.08 -14.50
N PHE A 80 11.83 1.38 -14.83
CA PHE A 80 11.85 0.02 -15.38
C PHE A 80 11.30 0.00 -16.80
N LEU A 81 11.74 -0.96 -17.61
CA LEU A 81 11.21 -1.15 -18.95
C LEU A 81 9.77 -1.68 -18.91
N ASP A 82 9.04 -1.44 -19.99
CA ASP A 82 7.70 -1.99 -20.18
C ASP A 82 7.71 -3.52 -20.06
N GLY A 83 6.71 -4.09 -19.43
CA GLY A 83 6.54 -5.52 -19.33
C GLY A 83 7.70 -6.24 -18.60
N THR A 84 8.29 -5.62 -17.60
CA THR A 84 9.38 -6.20 -16.81
C THR A 84 8.86 -7.23 -15.81
N PHE A 85 7.74 -6.94 -15.14
CA PHE A 85 7.26 -7.73 -14.00
C PHE A 85 6.05 -8.60 -14.34
N ASN A 86 5.94 -9.73 -13.64
CA ASN A 86 4.72 -10.55 -13.63
C ASN A 86 3.78 -10.14 -12.48
N THR A 87 4.35 -9.57 -11.42
CA THR A 87 3.60 -9.17 -10.23
C THR A 87 4.10 -7.82 -9.73
N VAL A 88 3.17 -6.92 -9.49
CA VAL A 88 3.36 -5.67 -8.74
C VAL A 88 2.51 -5.78 -7.47
N THR A 89 3.00 -5.24 -6.37
CA THR A 89 2.28 -5.19 -5.09
C THR A 89 2.29 -3.78 -4.54
N ALA A 90 1.27 -3.43 -3.74
CA ALA A 90 1.21 -2.22 -2.95
C ALA A 90 0.52 -2.55 -1.62
N PHE A 91 1.22 -2.35 -0.50
CA PHE A 91 0.71 -2.66 0.82
C PHE A 91 0.64 -1.38 1.67
N PHE A 92 -0.57 -0.87 1.93
CA PHE A 92 -0.87 0.34 2.73
C PHE A 92 0.02 1.54 2.34
N CYS A 93 0.28 1.72 1.06
CA CYS A 93 1.12 2.81 0.57
C CYS A 93 0.39 3.78 -0.36
N LEU A 94 -0.65 3.34 -1.07
CA LEU A 94 -1.37 4.21 -2.00
C LEU A 94 -2.17 5.30 -1.28
N MET A 95 -2.60 5.05 -0.05
CA MET A 95 -3.23 6.06 0.81
C MET A 95 -2.36 7.31 1.04
N TYR A 96 -1.06 7.24 0.77
CA TYR A 96 -0.12 8.36 0.91
C TYR A 96 -0.07 9.26 -0.32
N LEU A 97 -0.69 8.88 -1.43
CA LEU A 97 -0.81 9.73 -2.62
C LEU A 97 -1.74 10.91 -2.33
N LYS A 98 -1.38 12.08 -2.84
CA LYS A 98 -1.99 13.35 -2.43
C LYS A 98 -3.11 13.81 -3.35
N SER A 99 -3.07 13.42 -4.61
CA SER A 99 -3.98 13.92 -5.61
C SER A 99 -4.41 12.82 -6.59
N LYS A 100 -5.54 13.01 -7.23
CA LYS A 100 -6.02 12.07 -8.25
C LYS A 100 -5.03 11.85 -9.39
N PRO A 101 -4.34 12.86 -9.93
CA PRO A 101 -3.26 12.64 -10.89
C PRO A 101 -2.16 11.70 -10.39
N ASP A 102 -1.74 11.82 -9.12
CA ASP A 102 -0.72 10.93 -8.56
C ASP A 102 -1.16 9.46 -8.62
N TYR A 103 -2.44 9.18 -8.29
CA TYR A 103 -3.01 7.82 -8.42
C TYR A 103 -3.03 7.36 -9.88
N GLU A 104 -3.47 8.22 -10.81
CA GLU A 104 -3.53 7.90 -12.24
C GLU A 104 -2.14 7.55 -12.80
N GLU A 105 -1.10 8.30 -12.40
CA GLU A 105 0.29 8.04 -12.77
C GLU A 105 0.79 6.70 -12.21
N VAL A 106 0.58 6.42 -10.91
CA VAL A 106 1.01 5.16 -10.29
C VAL A 106 0.33 3.95 -10.95
N PHE A 107 -0.97 4.03 -11.21
CA PHE A 107 -1.69 2.92 -11.87
C PHE A 107 -1.24 2.74 -13.33
N ALA A 108 -1.00 3.82 -14.07
CA ALA A 108 -0.47 3.76 -15.42
C ALA A 108 0.94 3.12 -15.45
N GLU A 109 1.83 3.52 -14.55
CA GLU A 109 3.17 2.97 -14.43
C GLU A 109 3.14 1.49 -14.01
N ALA A 110 2.33 1.12 -13.02
CA ALA A 110 2.13 -0.29 -12.62
C ALA A 110 1.64 -1.13 -13.82
N CYS A 111 0.68 -0.60 -14.59
CA CYS A 111 0.21 -1.26 -15.80
C CYS A 111 1.31 -1.36 -16.88
N ARG A 112 2.09 -0.32 -17.08
CA ARG A 112 3.17 -0.27 -18.08
C ARG A 112 4.23 -1.33 -17.79
N VAL A 113 4.72 -1.39 -16.55
CA VAL A 113 5.81 -2.30 -16.17
C VAL A 113 5.38 -3.76 -16.03
N LEU A 114 4.07 -4.04 -15.91
CA LEU A 114 3.53 -5.39 -15.92
C LEU A 114 3.56 -6.00 -17.33
N LYS A 115 3.85 -7.29 -17.42
CA LYS A 115 3.65 -8.09 -18.62
C LYS A 115 2.15 -8.28 -18.87
N PRO A 116 1.74 -8.55 -20.13
CA PRO A 116 0.40 -9.07 -20.40
C PRO A 116 0.11 -10.31 -19.54
N GLY A 117 -1.06 -10.37 -18.93
CA GLY A 117 -1.44 -11.39 -17.94
C GLY A 117 -0.84 -11.21 -16.54
N GLY A 118 0.02 -10.22 -16.33
CA GLY A 118 0.59 -9.90 -15.03
C GLY A 118 -0.44 -9.31 -14.06
N GLN A 119 -0.16 -9.39 -12.76
CA GLN A 119 -1.11 -9.01 -11.71
C GLN A 119 -0.59 -7.84 -10.87
N PHE A 120 -1.52 -6.98 -10.42
CA PHE A 120 -1.27 -5.97 -9.42
C PHE A 120 -2.14 -6.28 -8.19
N LEU A 121 -1.50 -6.50 -7.04
CA LEU A 121 -2.13 -6.85 -5.77
C LEU A 121 -2.04 -5.66 -4.82
N ILE A 122 -3.18 -5.19 -4.34
CA ILE A 122 -3.29 -4.01 -3.49
C ILE A 122 -3.97 -4.39 -2.19
N TRP A 123 -3.34 -4.08 -1.07
CA TRP A 123 -3.93 -4.03 0.27
C TRP A 123 -3.88 -2.59 0.72
N ASP A 124 -5.03 -2.01 1.05
CA ASP A 124 -5.08 -0.62 1.51
C ASP A 124 -6.33 -0.38 2.38
N VAL A 125 -6.56 0.85 2.75
CA VAL A 125 -7.64 1.27 3.64
C VAL A 125 -8.68 2.11 2.91
N SER A 126 -9.95 1.87 3.22
CA SER A 126 -11.06 2.73 2.81
C SER A 126 -11.13 3.94 3.74
N VAL A 127 -10.83 5.12 3.21
CA VAL A 127 -10.86 6.37 3.98
C VAL A 127 -12.08 7.18 3.57
N PRO A 128 -13.06 7.37 4.48
CA PRO A 128 -14.24 8.18 4.20
C PRO A 128 -13.89 9.67 4.15
N GLN A 129 -14.86 10.48 3.76
CA GLN A 129 -14.72 11.93 3.89
C GLN A 129 -14.52 12.34 5.36
N ARG A 130 -13.73 13.39 5.55
CA ARG A 130 -13.46 13.94 6.89
C ARG A 130 -14.76 14.25 7.64
N PRO A 131 -14.96 13.75 8.86
CA PRO A 131 -16.11 14.09 9.69
C PRO A 131 -16.19 15.59 9.94
N LYS A 132 -17.41 16.13 9.98
CA LYS A 132 -17.62 17.56 10.20
C LYS A 132 -17.07 18.00 11.57
N GLY A 133 -16.16 18.98 11.54
CA GLY A 133 -15.53 19.52 12.76
C GLY A 133 -14.31 18.72 13.24
N GLU A 134 -13.92 17.66 12.55
CA GLU A 134 -12.68 16.96 12.85
C GLU A 134 -11.49 17.70 12.21
N GLU A 135 -10.49 18.06 13.02
CA GLU A 135 -9.29 18.78 12.58
C GLU A 135 -8.02 17.92 12.63
N ARG A 136 -8.06 16.81 13.40
CA ARG A 136 -6.92 15.90 13.51
C ARG A 136 -6.77 15.08 12.23
N ASN A 137 -5.54 14.63 11.96
CA ASN A 137 -5.30 13.60 10.97
C ASN A 137 -5.92 12.27 11.42
N TYR A 138 -6.26 11.39 10.50
CA TYR A 138 -6.67 10.04 10.85
C TYR A 138 -5.46 9.12 11.08
N LEU A 139 -5.70 8.05 11.83
CA LEU A 139 -4.75 6.96 12.05
C LEU A 139 -5.50 5.62 12.04
N VAL A 140 -5.03 4.70 11.23
CA VAL A 140 -5.49 3.31 11.20
C VAL A 140 -4.42 2.43 11.84
N LEU A 141 -4.77 1.76 12.94
CA LEU A 141 -3.92 0.75 13.58
C LEU A 141 -4.19 -0.59 12.93
N VAL A 142 -3.13 -1.31 12.56
CA VAL A 142 -3.25 -2.59 11.84
C VAL A 142 -2.36 -3.64 12.49
N ALA A 143 -2.93 -4.80 12.79
CA ALA A 143 -2.19 -6.01 13.14
C ALA A 143 -2.09 -6.89 11.89
N VAL A 144 -0.90 -6.98 11.32
CA VAL A 144 -0.65 -7.72 10.07
C VAL A 144 -0.10 -9.09 10.39
N THR A 145 -0.85 -10.13 10.05
CA THR A 145 -0.35 -11.52 10.08
C THR A 145 0.30 -11.85 8.75
N VAL A 146 1.60 -12.13 8.77
CA VAL A 146 2.39 -12.57 7.62
C VAL A 146 3.28 -13.74 8.02
N LYS A 147 3.16 -14.88 7.31
CA LYS A 147 3.79 -16.16 7.73
C LYS A 147 3.39 -16.51 9.18
N ASP A 148 4.38 -16.65 10.04
CA ASP A 148 4.28 -16.98 11.46
C ASP A 148 4.45 -15.76 12.39
N ARG A 149 4.33 -14.55 11.83
CA ARG A 149 4.53 -13.28 12.54
C ARG A 149 3.29 -12.43 12.54
N VAL A 150 3.11 -11.68 13.63
CA VAL A 150 2.20 -10.55 13.70
C VAL A 150 3.05 -9.29 13.79
N VAL A 151 2.77 -8.33 12.92
CA VAL A 151 3.41 -7.02 12.87
C VAL A 151 2.35 -5.98 13.20
N ASP A 152 2.49 -5.32 14.36
CA ASP A 152 1.63 -4.21 14.76
C ASP A 152 2.20 -2.92 14.20
N THR A 153 1.36 -2.18 13.48
CA THR A 153 1.74 -0.92 12.83
C THR A 153 0.59 0.08 12.80
N GLY A 154 0.85 1.28 12.30
CA GLY A 154 -0.18 2.31 12.17
C GLY A 154 0.12 3.26 11.01
N TYR A 155 -0.91 3.52 10.22
CA TYR A 155 -0.84 4.38 9.03
C TYR A 155 -1.68 5.63 9.26
N GLY A 156 -1.03 6.81 9.29
CA GLY A 156 -1.68 8.08 9.56
C GLY A 156 -1.46 9.11 8.48
N GLN A 157 -2.54 9.80 8.08
CA GLN A 157 -2.52 10.82 7.03
C GLN A 157 -3.52 11.95 7.31
N PRO A 158 -3.34 13.14 6.69
CA PRO A 158 -4.43 14.07 6.50
C PRO A 158 -5.59 13.42 5.73
N TRP A 159 -6.81 13.86 6.03
CA TRP A 159 -7.99 13.38 5.32
C TRP A 159 -7.92 13.70 3.82
N PRO A 160 -8.32 12.76 2.95
CA PRO A 160 -8.42 13.04 1.53
C PRO A 160 -9.55 14.03 1.23
N GLU A 161 -9.47 14.72 0.11
CA GLU A 161 -10.52 15.64 -0.37
C GLU A 161 -11.80 14.88 -0.77
N GLU A 162 -11.63 13.69 -1.36
CA GLU A 162 -12.69 12.77 -1.74
C GLU A 162 -12.53 11.45 -1.00
N GLU A 163 -13.60 10.68 -0.88
CA GLU A 163 -13.55 9.34 -0.30
C GLU A 163 -12.68 8.41 -1.15
N HIS A 164 -11.70 7.76 -0.50
CA HIS A 164 -10.86 6.75 -1.11
C HIS A 164 -11.27 5.37 -0.59
N ASN A 165 -12.12 4.69 -1.33
CA ASN A 165 -12.62 3.36 -1.00
C ASN A 165 -12.35 2.35 -2.13
N LEU A 166 -12.74 1.11 -1.94
CA LEU A 166 -12.56 0.04 -2.93
C LEU A 166 -13.17 0.38 -4.31
N ALA A 167 -14.28 1.14 -4.34
CA ALA A 167 -14.89 1.58 -5.60
C ALA A 167 -14.00 2.60 -6.31
N PHE A 168 -13.44 3.60 -5.59
CA PHE A 168 -12.49 4.56 -6.12
C PHE A 168 -11.29 3.87 -6.79
N TYR A 169 -10.66 2.91 -6.09
CA TYR A 169 -9.51 2.17 -6.62
C TYR A 169 -9.88 1.27 -7.80
N SER A 170 -11.06 0.66 -7.77
CA SER A 170 -11.56 -0.19 -8.87
C SER A 170 -11.79 0.62 -10.14
N ASP A 171 -12.46 1.78 -10.02
CA ASP A 171 -12.72 2.67 -11.15
C ASP A 171 -11.42 3.20 -11.78
N LEU A 172 -10.45 3.52 -10.93
CA LEU A 172 -9.13 3.95 -11.36
C LEU A 172 -8.40 2.84 -12.12
N ALA A 173 -8.43 1.61 -11.59
CA ALA A 173 -7.83 0.46 -12.22
C ALA A 173 -8.39 0.19 -13.62
N GLU A 174 -9.72 0.20 -13.75
CA GLU A 174 -10.39 0.00 -15.05
C GLU A 174 -10.02 1.09 -16.06
N LYS A 175 -9.95 2.35 -15.62
CA LYS A 175 -9.50 3.48 -16.47
C LYS A 175 -8.04 3.36 -16.90
N SER A 176 -7.20 2.73 -16.08
CA SER A 176 -5.79 2.47 -16.37
C SER A 176 -5.55 1.21 -17.18
N GLY A 177 -6.62 0.52 -17.62
CA GLY A 177 -6.55 -0.64 -18.50
C GLY A 177 -6.46 -1.99 -17.79
N PHE A 178 -6.65 -2.05 -16.48
CA PHE A 178 -6.72 -3.30 -15.74
C PHE A 178 -8.09 -3.95 -15.80
N GLN A 179 -8.10 -5.28 -15.69
CA GLN A 179 -9.28 -6.07 -15.34
C GLN A 179 -9.27 -6.33 -13.83
N VAL A 180 -10.39 -6.12 -13.17
CA VAL A 180 -10.55 -6.43 -11.75
C VAL A 180 -10.92 -7.90 -11.60
N MET A 181 -10.05 -8.66 -10.93
CA MET A 181 -10.18 -10.11 -10.74
C MET A 181 -10.83 -10.45 -9.41
N GLU A 182 -10.46 -9.73 -8.35
CA GLU A 182 -10.98 -9.95 -7.00
C GLU A 182 -11.12 -8.64 -6.25
N ARG A 183 -12.19 -8.52 -5.46
CA ARG A 183 -12.44 -7.44 -4.49
C ARG A 183 -12.83 -8.08 -3.17
N ARG A 184 -12.17 -7.69 -2.09
CA ARG A 184 -12.56 -8.05 -0.71
C ARG A 184 -12.50 -6.83 0.16
N GLU A 185 -13.47 -6.67 1.04
CA GLU A 185 -13.47 -5.66 2.11
C GLU A 185 -13.58 -6.39 3.44
N ASP A 186 -12.81 -5.93 4.42
CA ASP A 186 -12.88 -6.40 5.79
C ASP A 186 -12.68 -5.19 6.73
N GLY A 187 -13.75 -4.80 7.40
CA GLY A 187 -13.77 -3.59 8.22
C GLY A 187 -13.42 -2.35 7.40
N GLN A 188 -12.35 -1.68 7.79
CA GLN A 188 -11.84 -0.48 7.11
C GLN A 188 -10.83 -0.80 6.00
N THR A 189 -10.41 -2.05 5.89
CA THR A 189 -9.39 -2.46 4.93
C THR A 189 -10.00 -3.14 3.71
N PHE A 190 -9.25 -3.16 2.62
CA PHE A 190 -9.63 -3.90 1.42
C PHE A 190 -8.44 -4.59 0.77
N PHE A 191 -8.76 -5.60 -0.02
CA PHE A 191 -7.85 -6.23 -0.98
C PHE A 191 -8.41 -6.12 -2.38
N LEU A 192 -7.57 -5.78 -3.34
CA LEU A 192 -7.93 -5.66 -4.74
C LEU A 192 -6.89 -6.40 -5.59
N GLN A 193 -7.33 -7.38 -6.37
CA GLN A 193 -6.49 -8.03 -7.37
C GLN A 193 -6.87 -7.58 -8.76
N LEU A 194 -5.89 -7.09 -9.48
CA LEU A 194 -5.99 -6.58 -10.84
C LEU A 194 -5.14 -7.43 -11.78
N GLN A 195 -5.55 -7.54 -13.02
CA GLN A 195 -4.80 -8.18 -14.09
C GLN A 195 -4.65 -7.24 -15.28
N LYS A 196 -3.43 -7.15 -15.80
CA LYS A 196 -3.19 -6.53 -17.10
C LYS A 196 -3.61 -7.49 -18.19
N PRO A 197 -4.51 -7.12 -19.12
CA PRO A 197 -4.95 -7.94 -20.24
C PRO A 197 -3.81 -8.43 -21.14
#